data_a1ccb2bf8a0ba29edf63ae043339fe89
#
_entry.id   a1ccb2bf8a0ba29edf63ae043339fe89
#
_cell.length_a   1.000
_cell.length_b   1.000
_cell.length_c   1.000
_cell.angle_alpha   90.00
_cell.angle_beta   90.00
_cell.angle_gamma   90.00
#
_symmetry.space_group_name_H-M   'P 1'
#
loop_
_entity.id
_entity.type
_entity.pdbx_description
1 polymer ?
#
loop_
_entity_poly.entity_id
_entity_poly.type
_entity_poly.pdbx_seq_one_letter_code
_entity_poly.pdbx_strand_id
1 'polypeptide(L)'
;MAFEGLTEKISATFKKLRGKGRLKEADVKEAMREIRMALLEADVSYKVVKDFVKSVTERCVGTDVLESLTPAQMIIKIVNEELCKLMGSDIKHISTNPNGPTVVMLVGLQGAGKTTNGSKLAGLMKRQGKNPLLVACDIYRPAAITQLKVCGEKLGIPVFEKGQENPVTIAKEAVLYARQRGYDMVFLDTAGRLHVDEALMEELKNIKATVKPDEIMLVVDAMTGQDAVNAAQSFNEWLDIDSVMLSKLDGDARGGAALSVRAITGKPIKFAGIGEKLEDIEAFHPDRMASRIQGKGDVLTLIEKAEKAYDAKKAAEMEQKLKSNKFTLQDFYDQMVQMKSMGSMEEILAQMPGGANLKGVKLDENAMAHTEAIILSMTPKERENPNIIGASRKKRIAAGAGLKVEDVNRLLKSFEQMQKLIKQFSGPGAGKKMKRMRGMGGFGGFPGF
;
A
#
# COMPACT_ATOMS: atom_id res chain seq x y z
N MET A 1 4.40 2.49 9.38
CA MET A 1 3.92 2.89 8.03
C MET A 1 5.09 3.30 7.18
N ALA A 2 4.98 3.08 5.85
CA ALA A 2 6.04 3.52 4.93
C ALA A 2 6.35 5.01 5.09
N PHE A 3 7.64 5.36 5.14
CA PHE A 3 8.17 6.73 5.20
C PHE A 3 7.82 7.54 6.47
N GLU A 4 7.34 6.94 7.53
CA GLU A 4 6.81 7.65 8.71
C GLU A 4 7.83 8.64 9.31
N GLY A 5 9.06 8.19 9.58
CA GLY A 5 10.11 9.05 10.13
C GLY A 5 10.52 10.21 9.20
N LEU A 6 10.58 9.94 7.89
CA LEU A 6 10.87 10.96 6.89
C LEU A 6 9.71 11.96 6.77
N THR A 7 8.47 11.47 6.76
CA THR A 7 7.26 12.29 6.67
C THR A 7 7.14 13.27 7.82
N GLU A 8 7.40 12.84 9.05
CA GLU A 8 7.34 13.70 10.25
C GLU A 8 8.31 14.89 10.13
N LYS A 9 9.55 14.62 9.73
CA LYS A 9 10.59 15.66 9.61
C LYS A 9 10.32 16.64 8.47
N ILE A 10 9.96 16.14 7.30
CA ILE A 10 9.63 16.99 6.13
C ILE A 10 8.38 17.84 6.42
N SER A 11 7.34 17.26 7.02
CA SER A 11 6.12 17.98 7.40
C SER A 11 6.39 19.07 8.42
N ALA A 12 7.27 18.81 9.41
CA ALA A 12 7.69 19.82 10.39
C ALA A 12 8.40 21.01 9.72
N THR A 13 9.31 20.73 8.80
CA THR A 13 10.01 21.77 8.02
C THR A 13 9.02 22.59 7.19
N PHE A 14 8.06 21.96 6.53
CA PHE A 14 7.03 22.65 5.76
C PHE A 14 6.08 23.49 6.63
N LYS A 15 5.78 23.04 7.84
CA LYS A 15 4.99 23.81 8.81
C LYS A 15 5.71 25.08 9.23
N LYS A 16 7.04 25.03 9.47
CA LYS A 16 7.87 26.20 9.75
C LYS A 16 7.85 27.20 8.59
N LEU A 17 8.01 26.73 7.34
CA LEU A 17 7.97 27.59 6.14
C LEU A 17 6.62 28.29 5.98
N ARG A 18 5.50 27.59 6.19
CA ARG A 18 4.15 28.18 6.09
C ARG A 18 3.88 29.24 7.16
N GLY A 19 4.53 29.16 8.31
CA GLY A 19 4.42 30.13 9.39
C GLY A 19 5.13 31.45 9.14
N LYS A 20 6.02 31.51 8.13
CA LYS A 20 6.76 32.72 7.76
C LYS A 20 6.01 33.48 6.66
N GLY A 21 5.57 34.70 6.90
CA GLY A 21 4.78 35.49 5.94
C GLY A 21 5.55 35.89 4.68
N ARG A 22 6.86 36.19 4.80
CA ARG A 22 7.80 36.43 3.70
C ARG A 22 8.99 35.49 3.85
N LEU A 23 9.40 34.86 2.76
CA LEU A 23 10.56 33.98 2.75
C LEU A 23 11.76 34.69 2.10
N LYS A 24 12.92 34.54 2.74
CA LYS A 24 14.22 34.97 2.21
C LYS A 24 15.02 33.76 1.77
N GLU A 25 16.05 34.00 0.96
CA GLU A 25 16.97 32.94 0.53
C GLU A 25 17.56 32.16 1.71
N ALA A 26 17.83 32.82 2.84
CA ALA A 26 18.32 32.18 4.06
C ALA A 26 17.32 31.16 4.62
N ASP A 27 16.03 31.46 4.57
CA ASP A 27 14.95 30.56 5.04
C ASP A 27 14.87 29.30 4.15
N VAL A 28 15.06 29.46 2.85
CA VAL A 28 15.12 28.35 1.90
C VAL A 28 16.33 27.46 2.19
N LYS A 29 17.50 28.06 2.38
CA LYS A 29 18.74 27.32 2.71
C LYS A 29 18.61 26.55 4.02
N GLU A 30 18.00 27.15 5.05
CA GLU A 30 17.73 26.50 6.32
C GLU A 30 16.78 25.29 6.14
N ALA A 31 15.67 25.46 5.42
CA ALA A 31 14.73 24.39 5.14
C ALA A 31 15.39 23.25 4.33
N MET A 32 16.20 23.57 3.34
CA MET A 32 16.94 22.57 2.57
C MET A 32 17.98 21.84 3.41
N ARG A 33 18.57 22.50 4.40
CA ARG A 33 19.44 21.82 5.37
C ARG A 33 18.68 20.82 6.22
N GLU A 34 17.48 21.19 6.73
CA GLU A 34 16.63 20.27 7.49
C GLU A 34 16.17 19.07 6.64
N ILE A 35 15.73 19.31 5.40
CA ILE A 35 15.34 18.26 4.45
C ILE A 35 16.52 17.34 4.14
N ARG A 36 17.73 17.91 3.93
CA ARG A 36 18.95 17.13 3.72
C ARG A 36 19.22 16.18 4.88
N MET A 37 19.12 16.67 6.11
CA MET A 37 19.32 15.84 7.30
C MET A 37 18.25 14.75 7.40
N ALA A 38 16.98 15.08 7.14
CA ALA A 38 15.90 14.12 7.15
C ALA A 38 16.10 12.97 6.14
N LEU A 39 16.56 13.29 4.93
CA LEU A 39 16.85 12.31 3.89
C LEU A 39 18.06 11.41 4.25
N LEU A 40 19.13 11.98 4.83
CA LEU A 40 20.29 11.21 5.27
C LEU A 40 19.94 10.27 6.43
N GLU A 41 19.14 10.72 7.39
CA GLU A 41 18.66 9.89 8.50
C GLU A 41 17.66 8.81 8.03
N ALA A 42 17.03 9.02 6.89
CA ALA A 42 16.21 8.03 6.20
C ALA A 42 17.03 7.03 5.36
N ASP A 43 18.36 6.99 5.50
CA ASP A 43 19.28 6.13 4.74
C ASP A 43 19.26 6.38 3.21
N VAL A 44 18.90 7.59 2.77
CA VAL A 44 19.06 7.97 1.35
C VAL A 44 20.53 8.16 1.02
N SER A 45 20.98 7.62 -0.11
CA SER A 45 22.37 7.74 -0.57
C SER A 45 22.82 9.21 -0.61
N TYR A 46 24.01 9.48 -0.05
CA TYR A 46 24.58 10.84 0.03
C TYR A 46 24.62 11.56 -1.33
N LYS A 47 25.01 10.85 -2.39
CA LYS A 47 25.05 11.40 -3.76
C LYS A 47 23.65 11.86 -4.19
N VAL A 48 22.65 11.04 -3.98
CA VAL A 48 21.24 11.32 -4.32
C VAL A 48 20.74 12.54 -3.53
N VAL A 49 21.02 12.58 -2.22
CA VAL A 49 20.63 13.72 -1.37
C VAL A 49 21.30 15.03 -1.82
N LYS A 50 22.58 14.98 -2.17
CA LYS A 50 23.34 16.16 -2.64
C LYS A 50 22.72 16.71 -3.93
N ASP A 51 22.46 15.85 -4.91
CA ASP A 51 21.92 16.25 -6.21
C ASP A 51 20.48 16.76 -6.06
N PHE A 52 19.65 16.10 -5.25
CA PHE A 52 18.29 16.53 -4.94
C PHE A 52 18.26 17.91 -4.27
N VAL A 53 19.03 18.12 -3.19
CA VAL A 53 19.06 19.40 -2.48
C VAL A 53 19.56 20.53 -3.38
N LYS A 54 20.55 20.24 -4.23
CA LYS A 54 21.05 21.20 -5.23
C LYS A 54 19.95 21.61 -6.20
N SER A 55 19.29 20.65 -6.84
CA SER A 55 18.21 20.89 -7.81
C SER A 55 17.05 21.69 -7.19
N VAL A 56 16.59 21.30 -5.99
CA VAL A 56 15.52 21.99 -5.29
C VAL A 56 15.93 23.42 -4.92
N THR A 57 17.16 23.60 -4.40
CA THR A 57 17.63 24.94 -3.99
C THR A 57 17.71 25.88 -5.18
N GLU A 58 18.29 25.46 -6.29
CA GLU A 58 18.38 26.23 -7.52
C GLU A 58 17.03 26.69 -8.04
N ARG A 59 16.02 25.83 -7.98
CA ARG A 59 14.64 26.14 -8.36
C ARG A 59 13.91 27.05 -7.36
N CYS A 60 14.23 26.94 -6.07
CA CYS A 60 13.54 27.69 -5.02
C CYS A 60 14.09 29.11 -4.80
N VAL A 61 15.35 29.39 -5.18
CA VAL A 61 16.01 30.70 -4.98
C VAL A 61 15.67 31.69 -6.11
N GLY A 62 14.97 31.26 -7.16
CA GLY A 62 14.50 32.13 -8.22
C GLY A 62 13.57 33.24 -7.69
N THR A 63 13.75 34.48 -8.26
CA THR A 63 12.93 35.65 -7.88
C THR A 63 11.45 35.39 -7.99
N ASP A 64 11.00 34.68 -9.02
CA ASP A 64 9.59 34.32 -9.25
C ASP A 64 8.97 33.51 -8.10
N VAL A 65 9.77 32.73 -7.38
CA VAL A 65 9.31 31.93 -6.24
C VAL A 65 9.26 32.80 -4.97
N LEU A 66 10.30 33.55 -4.69
CA LEU A 66 10.44 34.34 -3.47
C LEU A 66 9.50 35.55 -3.44
N GLU A 67 9.20 36.14 -4.59
CA GLU A 67 8.29 37.28 -4.75
C GLU A 67 6.84 36.88 -4.98
N SER A 68 6.52 35.59 -5.09
CA SER A 68 5.14 35.10 -5.25
C SER A 68 4.30 35.37 -4.02
N LEU A 69 2.97 35.46 -4.21
CA LEU A 69 2.00 35.63 -3.09
C LEU A 69 1.99 34.42 -2.12
N THR A 70 2.49 33.27 -2.55
CA THR A 70 2.50 32.03 -1.76
C THR A 70 3.86 31.29 -1.87
N PRO A 71 5.00 31.90 -1.44
CA PRO A 71 6.34 31.32 -1.65
C PRO A 71 6.49 29.94 -1.01
N ALA A 72 5.95 29.75 0.20
CA ALA A 72 6.02 28.46 0.89
C ALA A 72 5.31 27.34 0.12
N GLN A 73 4.16 27.63 -0.51
CA GLN A 73 3.44 26.64 -1.33
C GLN A 73 4.20 26.29 -2.59
N MET A 74 4.86 27.29 -3.22
CA MET A 74 5.70 27.06 -4.39
C MET A 74 6.90 26.17 -4.06
N ILE A 75 7.59 26.41 -2.94
CA ILE A 75 8.69 25.56 -2.46
C ILE A 75 8.22 24.13 -2.22
N ILE A 76 7.08 23.94 -1.52
CA ILE A 76 6.51 22.62 -1.27
C ILE A 76 6.15 21.90 -2.57
N LYS A 77 5.66 22.63 -3.57
CA LYS A 77 5.39 22.10 -4.91
C LYS A 77 6.67 21.64 -5.61
N ILE A 78 7.71 22.47 -5.59
CA ILE A 78 9.01 22.15 -6.19
C ILE A 78 9.63 20.90 -5.54
N VAL A 79 9.59 20.80 -4.21
CA VAL A 79 10.05 19.59 -3.49
C VAL A 79 9.26 18.36 -3.91
N ASN A 80 7.93 18.47 -4.08
CA ASN A 80 7.09 17.37 -4.56
C ASN A 80 7.49 16.90 -5.96
N GLU A 81 7.65 17.82 -6.88
CA GLU A 81 8.05 17.52 -8.26
C GLU A 81 9.41 16.84 -8.33
N GLU A 82 10.39 17.31 -7.55
CA GLU A 82 11.72 16.69 -7.51
C GLU A 82 11.69 15.31 -6.82
N LEU A 83 10.86 15.10 -5.79
CA LEU A 83 10.64 13.76 -5.21
C LEU A 83 10.00 12.80 -6.22
N CYS A 84 8.97 13.24 -6.94
CA CYS A 84 8.35 12.45 -8.01
C CYS A 84 9.38 12.08 -9.08
N LYS A 85 10.17 13.05 -9.54
CA LYS A 85 11.21 12.84 -10.54
C LYS A 85 12.28 11.85 -10.08
N LEU A 86 12.68 11.95 -8.81
CA LEU A 86 13.62 11.03 -8.19
C LEU A 86 13.11 9.59 -8.18
N MET A 87 11.81 9.38 -7.92
CA MET A 87 11.16 8.08 -7.87
C MET A 87 10.65 7.57 -9.22
N GLY A 88 10.52 8.45 -10.25
CA GLY A 88 10.18 7.95 -11.57
C GLY A 88 9.19 8.71 -12.42
N SER A 89 8.62 9.78 -11.95
CA SER A 89 7.61 10.62 -12.64
C SER A 89 6.32 9.85 -13.02
N ASP A 90 6.44 8.71 -13.71
CA ASP A 90 5.32 7.97 -14.27
C ASP A 90 5.24 6.53 -13.77
N ILE A 91 4.04 6.00 -13.75
CA ILE A 91 3.78 4.58 -13.50
C ILE A 91 4.30 3.76 -14.67
N LYS A 92 5.01 2.67 -14.38
CA LYS A 92 5.50 1.74 -15.39
C LYS A 92 4.87 0.36 -15.17
N HIS A 93 4.36 -0.22 -16.25
CA HIS A 93 3.76 -1.55 -16.27
C HIS A 93 4.72 -2.59 -16.86
N ILE A 94 4.42 -3.87 -16.63
CA ILE A 94 5.10 -4.96 -17.33
C ILE A 94 4.69 -4.91 -18.80
N SER A 95 5.67 -4.93 -19.70
CA SER A 95 5.41 -5.02 -21.14
C SER A 95 4.99 -6.44 -21.49
N THR A 96 3.81 -6.59 -22.10
CA THR A 96 3.32 -7.92 -22.50
C THR A 96 3.90 -8.35 -23.84
N ASN A 97 4.29 -9.62 -23.95
CA ASN A 97 4.77 -10.21 -25.19
C ASN A 97 3.57 -10.56 -26.11
N PRO A 98 3.47 -10.01 -27.32
CA PRO A 98 2.36 -10.31 -28.21
C PRO A 98 2.47 -11.67 -28.90
N ASN A 99 3.66 -12.28 -28.92
CA ASN A 99 3.97 -13.49 -29.67
C ASN A 99 4.11 -14.76 -28.82
N GLY A 100 3.78 -14.68 -27.53
CA GLY A 100 3.90 -15.82 -26.59
C GLY A 100 3.73 -15.40 -25.15
N PRO A 101 4.03 -16.29 -24.20
CA PRO A 101 3.98 -15.94 -22.81
C PRO A 101 4.98 -14.83 -22.48
N THR A 102 4.56 -13.85 -21.70
CA THR A 102 5.46 -12.86 -21.11
C THR A 102 6.26 -13.50 -19.98
N VAL A 103 7.58 -13.55 -20.12
CA VAL A 103 8.48 -14.18 -19.15
C VAL A 103 9.05 -13.11 -18.21
N VAL A 104 8.70 -13.17 -16.93
CA VAL A 104 9.22 -12.31 -15.86
C VAL A 104 10.19 -13.11 -15.01
N MET A 105 11.45 -12.71 -15.00
CA MET A 105 12.50 -13.34 -14.21
C MET A 105 12.70 -12.53 -12.92
N LEU A 106 12.40 -13.13 -11.77
CA LEU A 106 12.56 -12.51 -10.45
C LEU A 106 13.97 -12.77 -9.93
N VAL A 107 14.73 -11.71 -9.68
CA VAL A 107 16.09 -11.78 -9.16
C VAL A 107 16.24 -10.99 -7.86
N GLY A 108 17.29 -11.25 -7.07
CA GLY A 108 17.55 -10.53 -5.82
C GLY A 108 18.17 -11.41 -4.75
N LEU A 109 18.59 -10.79 -3.65
CA LEU A 109 19.22 -11.49 -2.52
C LEU A 109 18.27 -12.45 -1.80
N GLN A 110 18.85 -13.34 -1.01
CA GLN A 110 18.09 -14.21 -0.11
C GLN A 110 17.33 -13.35 0.92
N GLY A 111 16.09 -13.69 1.20
CA GLY A 111 15.26 -12.92 2.15
C GLY A 111 14.63 -11.65 1.58
N ALA A 112 15.00 -11.23 0.36
CA ALA A 112 14.38 -10.06 -0.30
C ALA A 112 12.89 -10.24 -0.64
N GLY A 113 12.35 -11.46 -0.50
CA GLY A 113 10.92 -11.74 -0.71
C GLY A 113 10.52 -12.09 -2.14
N LYS A 114 11.45 -12.62 -2.96
CA LYS A 114 11.17 -13.01 -4.36
C LYS A 114 9.97 -13.93 -4.49
N THR A 115 9.99 -15.08 -3.81
CA THR A 115 8.90 -16.08 -3.85
C THR A 115 7.56 -15.50 -3.47
N THR A 116 7.51 -14.75 -2.35
CA THR A 116 6.26 -14.17 -1.86
C THR A 116 5.75 -13.06 -2.77
N ASN A 117 6.61 -12.11 -3.15
CA ASN A 117 6.17 -10.98 -3.96
C ASN A 117 5.97 -11.36 -5.43
N GLY A 118 6.72 -12.34 -5.94
CA GLY A 118 6.45 -12.94 -7.25
C GLY A 118 5.08 -13.60 -7.30
N SER A 119 4.71 -14.35 -6.26
CA SER A 119 3.37 -14.93 -6.13
C SER A 119 2.28 -13.86 -6.02
N LYS A 120 2.50 -12.80 -5.23
CA LYS A 120 1.59 -11.64 -5.14
C LYS A 120 1.37 -10.98 -6.51
N LEU A 121 2.46 -10.78 -7.26
CA LEU A 121 2.42 -10.18 -8.58
C LEU A 121 1.66 -11.08 -9.57
N ALA A 122 1.91 -12.39 -9.57
CA ALA A 122 1.15 -13.34 -10.36
C ALA A 122 -0.35 -13.31 -10.00
N GLY A 123 -0.68 -13.23 -8.70
CA GLY A 123 -2.04 -13.05 -8.21
C GLY A 123 -2.69 -11.73 -8.69
N LEU A 124 -1.94 -10.63 -8.70
CA LEU A 124 -2.38 -9.35 -9.25
C LEU A 124 -2.67 -9.46 -10.75
N MET A 125 -1.77 -10.09 -11.52
CA MET A 125 -1.97 -10.30 -12.96
C MET A 125 -3.19 -11.20 -13.24
N LYS A 126 -3.40 -12.24 -12.44
CA LYS A 126 -4.59 -13.09 -12.54
C LYS A 126 -5.89 -12.29 -12.31
N ARG A 127 -5.93 -11.40 -11.33
CA ARG A 127 -7.08 -10.50 -11.09
C ARG A 127 -7.32 -9.54 -12.25
N GLN A 128 -6.28 -9.23 -13.04
CA GLN A 128 -6.38 -8.44 -14.27
C GLN A 128 -6.75 -9.26 -15.52
N GLY A 129 -7.12 -10.53 -15.34
CA GLY A 129 -7.57 -11.41 -16.42
C GLY A 129 -6.45 -12.15 -17.16
N LYS A 130 -5.21 -12.14 -16.62
CA LYS A 130 -4.10 -12.93 -17.16
C LYS A 130 -4.13 -14.37 -16.65
N ASN A 131 -3.47 -15.26 -17.39
CA ASN A 131 -3.32 -16.69 -17.03
C ASN A 131 -1.85 -16.98 -16.67
N PRO A 132 -1.42 -16.71 -15.41
CA PRO A 132 -0.03 -16.85 -15.00
C PRO A 132 0.35 -18.28 -14.64
N LEU A 133 1.64 -18.61 -14.83
CA LEU A 133 2.33 -19.80 -14.36
C LEU A 133 3.48 -19.39 -13.43
N LEU A 134 3.56 -19.99 -12.25
CA LEU A 134 4.70 -19.85 -11.35
C LEU A 134 5.71 -20.95 -11.62
N VAL A 135 7.01 -20.65 -11.55
CA VAL A 135 8.08 -21.63 -11.86
C VAL A 135 9.12 -21.63 -10.73
N ALA A 136 9.36 -22.81 -10.16
CA ALA A 136 10.31 -22.99 -9.06
C ALA A 136 11.73 -23.23 -9.60
N CYS A 137 12.52 -22.16 -9.71
CA CYS A 137 13.94 -22.24 -10.08
C CYS A 137 14.89 -22.11 -8.86
N ASP A 138 14.40 -21.84 -7.64
CA ASP A 138 15.20 -21.91 -6.40
C ASP A 138 15.26 -23.36 -5.91
N ILE A 139 16.13 -24.15 -6.51
CA ILE A 139 16.29 -25.57 -6.22
C ILE A 139 17.15 -25.86 -4.97
N TYR A 140 17.90 -24.86 -4.51
CA TYR A 140 18.84 -25.02 -3.40
C TYR A 140 18.15 -25.05 -2.05
N ARG A 141 16.92 -24.56 -1.99
CA ARG A 141 16.10 -24.52 -0.79
C ARG A 141 14.79 -25.29 -0.99
N PRO A 142 14.70 -26.55 -0.55
CA PRO A 142 13.47 -27.35 -0.70
C PRO A 142 12.23 -26.66 -0.12
N ALA A 143 12.41 -25.89 0.96
CA ALA A 143 11.33 -25.08 1.55
C ALA A 143 10.81 -24.00 0.59
N ALA A 144 11.63 -23.44 -0.32
CA ALA A 144 11.20 -22.43 -1.29
C ALA A 144 10.23 -23.02 -2.32
N ILE A 145 10.51 -24.21 -2.83
CA ILE A 145 9.60 -24.92 -3.75
C ILE A 145 8.25 -25.17 -3.06
N THR A 146 8.28 -25.68 -1.82
CA THR A 146 7.07 -25.92 -1.04
C THR A 146 6.30 -24.60 -0.77
N GLN A 147 7.01 -23.52 -0.43
CA GLN A 147 6.43 -22.21 -0.23
C GLN A 147 5.73 -21.69 -1.50
N LEU A 148 6.38 -21.82 -2.65
CA LEU A 148 5.81 -21.40 -3.93
C LEU A 148 4.54 -22.19 -4.26
N LYS A 149 4.52 -23.51 -4.00
CA LYS A 149 3.33 -24.37 -4.16
C LYS A 149 2.18 -23.90 -3.28
N VAL A 150 2.43 -23.63 -2.00
CA VAL A 150 1.41 -23.13 -1.07
C VAL A 150 0.85 -21.78 -1.52
N CYS A 151 1.71 -20.88 -2.00
CA CYS A 151 1.26 -19.60 -2.55
C CYS A 151 0.43 -19.82 -3.83
N GLY A 152 0.87 -20.68 -4.73
CA GLY A 152 0.14 -21.04 -5.96
C GLY A 152 -1.23 -21.62 -5.67
N GLU A 153 -1.31 -22.56 -4.73
CA GLU A 153 -2.58 -23.18 -4.30
C GLU A 153 -3.56 -22.15 -3.75
N LYS A 154 -3.12 -21.28 -2.83
CA LYS A 154 -3.95 -20.21 -2.26
C LYS A 154 -4.47 -19.22 -3.31
N LEU A 155 -3.69 -18.97 -4.36
CA LEU A 155 -4.06 -18.06 -5.45
C LEU A 155 -4.78 -18.79 -6.60
N GLY A 156 -4.84 -20.13 -6.56
CA GLY A 156 -5.33 -20.94 -7.67
C GLY A 156 -4.48 -20.78 -8.94
N ILE A 157 -3.15 -20.59 -8.78
CA ILE A 157 -2.18 -20.45 -9.87
C ILE A 157 -1.33 -21.71 -9.91
N PRO A 158 -1.18 -22.39 -11.08
CA PRO A 158 -0.35 -23.56 -11.19
C PRO A 158 1.14 -23.25 -10.99
N VAL A 159 1.85 -24.22 -10.45
CA VAL A 159 3.28 -24.14 -10.21
C VAL A 159 3.99 -25.23 -11.03
N PHE A 160 4.93 -24.83 -11.89
CA PHE A 160 5.81 -25.74 -12.59
C PHE A 160 7.05 -25.96 -11.75
N GLU A 161 7.37 -27.22 -11.46
CA GLU A 161 8.56 -27.62 -10.71
C GLU A 161 9.10 -28.97 -11.19
N LYS A 162 10.38 -29.18 -11.04
CA LYS A 162 11.06 -30.42 -11.37
C LYS A 162 12.07 -30.86 -10.29
N GLY A 163 11.77 -30.57 -9.06
CA GLY A 163 12.63 -30.89 -7.92
C GLY A 163 13.99 -30.16 -8.02
N GLN A 164 15.08 -30.94 -7.95
CA GLN A 164 16.45 -30.40 -7.92
C GLN A 164 17.16 -30.50 -9.29
N GLU A 165 16.42 -30.45 -10.38
CA GLU A 165 17.02 -30.35 -11.72
C GLU A 165 17.71 -28.99 -11.94
N ASN A 166 18.53 -28.88 -12.97
CA ASN A 166 19.25 -27.65 -13.31
C ASN A 166 18.24 -26.47 -13.55
N PRO A 167 18.38 -25.29 -12.89
CA PRO A 167 17.46 -24.18 -13.00
C PRO A 167 17.28 -23.68 -14.44
N VAL A 168 18.34 -23.73 -15.26
CA VAL A 168 18.29 -23.32 -16.68
C VAL A 168 17.37 -24.25 -17.46
N THR A 169 17.43 -25.53 -17.19
CA THR A 169 16.57 -26.55 -17.83
C THR A 169 15.12 -26.37 -17.38
N ILE A 170 14.90 -26.19 -16.08
CA ILE A 170 13.55 -25.93 -15.52
C ILE A 170 12.93 -24.70 -16.19
N ALA A 171 13.66 -23.59 -16.26
CA ALA A 171 13.17 -22.36 -16.87
C ALA A 171 12.80 -22.55 -18.35
N LYS A 172 13.68 -23.22 -19.14
CA LYS A 172 13.44 -23.50 -20.55
C LYS A 172 12.18 -24.35 -20.76
N GLU A 173 12.05 -25.43 -20.01
CA GLU A 173 10.92 -26.35 -20.13
C GLU A 173 9.61 -25.70 -19.65
N ALA A 174 9.66 -24.86 -18.60
CA ALA A 174 8.51 -24.11 -18.13
C ALA A 174 7.97 -23.16 -19.19
N VAL A 175 8.82 -22.45 -19.93
CA VAL A 175 8.39 -21.56 -21.02
C VAL A 175 7.76 -22.37 -22.17
N LEU A 176 8.31 -23.52 -22.52
CA LEU A 176 7.72 -24.41 -23.51
C LEU A 176 6.35 -24.94 -23.05
N TYR A 177 6.27 -25.38 -21.79
CA TYR A 177 5.03 -25.83 -21.17
C TYR A 177 3.97 -24.74 -21.16
N ALA A 178 4.37 -23.51 -20.83
CA ALA A 178 3.46 -22.35 -20.84
C ALA A 178 2.86 -22.10 -22.22
N ARG A 179 3.68 -22.15 -23.28
CA ARG A 179 3.21 -22.00 -24.67
C ARG A 179 2.23 -23.10 -25.06
N GLN A 180 2.51 -24.35 -24.72
CA GLN A 180 1.68 -25.50 -25.06
C GLN A 180 0.31 -25.49 -24.33
N ARG A 181 0.29 -24.94 -23.11
CA ARG A 181 -0.90 -24.91 -22.24
C ARG A 181 -1.67 -23.59 -22.27
N GLY A 182 -1.22 -22.61 -23.04
CA GLY A 182 -1.89 -21.33 -23.17
C GLY A 182 -1.79 -20.41 -21.96
N TYR A 183 -0.70 -20.53 -21.17
CA TYR A 183 -0.36 -19.52 -20.16
C TYR A 183 0.20 -18.30 -20.88
N ASP A 184 -0.22 -17.11 -20.47
CA ASP A 184 0.19 -15.84 -21.08
C ASP A 184 1.26 -15.10 -20.28
N MET A 185 1.52 -15.54 -19.03
CA MET A 185 2.60 -15.02 -18.18
C MET A 185 3.33 -16.15 -17.46
N VAL A 186 4.65 -16.02 -17.34
CA VAL A 186 5.52 -16.97 -16.64
C VAL A 186 6.38 -16.20 -15.64
N PHE A 187 6.31 -16.57 -14.37
CA PHE A 187 7.11 -15.98 -13.31
C PHE A 187 8.16 -16.96 -12.85
N LEU A 188 9.44 -16.69 -13.17
CA LEU A 188 10.57 -17.52 -12.76
C LEU A 188 11.05 -17.07 -11.38
N ASP A 189 10.78 -17.86 -10.34
CA ASP A 189 11.29 -17.63 -8.99
C ASP A 189 12.71 -18.21 -8.88
N THR A 190 13.73 -17.36 -9.04
CA THR A 190 15.11 -17.78 -9.06
C THR A 190 15.74 -17.84 -7.67
N ALA A 191 16.84 -18.56 -7.54
CA ALA A 191 17.62 -18.62 -6.32
C ALA A 191 18.10 -17.23 -5.87
N GLY A 192 18.34 -17.09 -4.57
CA GLY A 192 19.01 -15.94 -3.98
C GLY A 192 20.03 -16.41 -2.96
N ARG A 193 21.14 -15.70 -2.86
CA ARG A 193 22.15 -15.91 -1.84
C ARG A 193 22.25 -14.70 -0.91
N LEU A 194 22.92 -14.84 0.22
CA LEU A 194 23.08 -13.76 1.20
C LEU A 194 23.83 -12.57 0.63
N HIS A 195 24.76 -12.82 -0.28
CA HIS A 195 25.55 -11.82 -0.97
C HIS A 195 25.54 -12.06 -2.48
N VAL A 196 25.86 -11.02 -3.23
CA VAL A 196 26.12 -11.15 -4.67
C VAL A 196 27.45 -11.90 -4.85
N ASP A 197 27.40 -13.10 -5.42
CA ASP A 197 28.57 -13.87 -5.76
C ASP A 197 28.56 -14.26 -7.26
N GLU A 198 29.73 -14.59 -7.78
CA GLU A 198 29.93 -14.90 -9.18
C GLU A 198 29.12 -16.12 -9.64
N ALA A 199 29.03 -17.16 -8.82
CA ALA A 199 28.30 -18.38 -9.16
C ALA A 199 26.80 -18.14 -9.34
N LEU A 200 26.20 -17.31 -8.46
CA LEU A 200 24.80 -16.88 -8.59
C LEU A 200 24.61 -16.07 -9.88
N MET A 201 25.50 -15.12 -10.14
CA MET A 201 25.37 -14.24 -11.31
C MET A 201 25.52 -15.01 -12.62
N GLU A 202 26.43 -15.99 -12.69
CA GLU A 202 26.57 -16.85 -13.86
C GLU A 202 25.32 -17.74 -14.07
N GLU A 203 24.74 -18.30 -13.01
CA GLU A 203 23.48 -19.04 -13.11
C GLU A 203 22.35 -18.16 -13.68
N LEU A 204 22.18 -16.95 -13.13
CA LEU A 204 21.16 -16.01 -13.60
C LEU A 204 21.39 -15.56 -15.04
N LYS A 205 22.66 -15.35 -15.47
CA LYS A 205 23.00 -15.05 -16.86
C LYS A 205 22.65 -16.21 -17.78
N ASN A 206 22.91 -17.46 -17.36
CA ASN A 206 22.60 -18.64 -18.15
C ASN A 206 21.08 -18.82 -18.32
N ILE A 207 20.29 -18.55 -17.27
CA ILE A 207 18.83 -18.52 -17.38
C ILE A 207 18.41 -17.41 -18.35
N LYS A 208 18.91 -16.17 -18.17
CA LYS A 208 18.63 -15.02 -19.07
C LYS A 208 18.93 -15.35 -20.52
N ALA A 209 20.11 -15.91 -20.82
CA ALA A 209 20.53 -16.25 -22.17
C ALA A 209 19.63 -17.32 -22.81
N THR A 210 19.16 -18.28 -22.01
CA THR A 210 18.36 -19.43 -22.48
C THR A 210 16.91 -19.06 -22.73
N VAL A 211 16.26 -18.36 -21.82
CA VAL A 211 14.82 -18.08 -21.92
C VAL A 211 14.51 -16.71 -22.48
N LYS A 212 15.48 -15.80 -22.53
CA LYS A 212 15.35 -14.41 -23.00
C LYS A 212 14.10 -13.76 -22.39
N PRO A 213 14.10 -13.53 -21.06
CA PRO A 213 12.95 -12.99 -20.38
C PRO A 213 12.57 -11.63 -20.97
N ASP A 214 11.26 -11.34 -21.05
CA ASP A 214 10.72 -10.04 -21.45
C ASP A 214 10.95 -8.99 -20.36
N GLU A 215 11.13 -9.44 -19.12
CA GLU A 215 11.43 -8.58 -17.98
C GLU A 215 12.27 -9.30 -16.92
N ILE A 216 13.38 -8.66 -16.52
CA ILE A 216 14.18 -9.03 -15.35
C ILE A 216 13.83 -8.07 -14.23
N MET A 217 13.08 -8.55 -13.25
CA MET A 217 12.60 -7.76 -12.13
C MET A 217 13.41 -8.05 -10.88
N LEU A 218 14.12 -7.04 -10.40
CA LEU A 218 14.87 -7.11 -9.14
C LEU A 218 13.93 -6.90 -7.95
N VAL A 219 13.85 -7.87 -7.06
CA VAL A 219 13.13 -7.74 -5.79
C VAL A 219 14.11 -7.29 -4.69
N VAL A 220 13.81 -6.16 -4.07
CA VAL A 220 14.65 -5.51 -3.07
C VAL A 220 13.86 -5.34 -1.78
N ASP A 221 14.47 -5.68 -0.65
CA ASP A 221 13.91 -5.42 0.67
C ASP A 221 14.10 -3.94 1.03
N ALA A 222 13.01 -3.19 1.13
CA ALA A 222 13.05 -1.76 1.44
C ALA A 222 13.65 -1.46 2.82
N MET A 223 13.60 -2.41 3.75
CA MET A 223 14.11 -2.23 5.12
C MET A 223 15.64 -2.32 5.22
N THR A 224 16.34 -2.83 4.21
CA THR A 224 17.80 -3.04 4.26
C THR A 224 18.61 -1.76 3.94
N GLY A 225 17.94 -0.64 3.68
CA GLY A 225 18.58 0.66 3.52
C GLY A 225 19.64 0.69 2.41
N GLN A 226 20.88 1.06 2.74
CA GLN A 226 21.96 1.21 1.76
C GLN A 226 22.40 -0.14 1.14
N ASP A 227 22.25 -1.27 1.84
CA ASP A 227 22.57 -2.59 1.29
C ASP A 227 21.65 -2.95 0.12
N ALA A 228 20.38 -2.53 0.17
CA ALA A 228 19.44 -2.63 -0.94
C ALA A 228 19.97 -1.93 -2.20
N VAL A 229 20.55 -0.75 -2.02
CA VAL A 229 21.10 0.06 -3.11
C VAL A 229 22.32 -0.57 -3.72
N ASN A 230 23.25 -1.06 -2.88
CA ASN A 230 24.46 -1.74 -3.32
C ASN A 230 24.13 -3.04 -4.10
N ALA A 231 23.19 -3.81 -3.57
CA ALA A 231 22.71 -5.00 -4.27
C ALA A 231 22.09 -4.64 -5.62
N ALA A 232 21.23 -3.62 -5.65
CA ALA A 232 20.57 -3.19 -6.88
C ALA A 232 21.56 -2.75 -7.95
N GLN A 233 22.61 -2.02 -7.56
CA GLN A 233 23.68 -1.64 -8.46
C GLN A 233 24.39 -2.88 -9.03
N SER A 234 24.81 -3.82 -8.19
CA SER A 234 25.49 -5.04 -8.62
C SER A 234 24.61 -5.88 -9.57
N PHE A 235 23.35 -6.12 -9.22
CA PHE A 235 22.45 -6.85 -10.12
C PHE A 235 22.24 -6.13 -11.46
N ASN A 236 22.19 -4.79 -11.46
CA ASN A 236 22.05 -4.03 -12.69
C ASN A 236 23.31 -4.12 -13.58
N GLU A 237 24.51 -4.05 -12.99
CA GLU A 237 25.77 -4.19 -13.71
C GLU A 237 25.95 -5.58 -14.35
N TRP A 238 25.54 -6.64 -13.65
CA TRP A 238 25.68 -8.02 -14.11
C TRP A 238 24.60 -8.47 -15.09
N LEU A 239 23.35 -8.06 -14.86
CA LEU A 239 22.18 -8.59 -15.57
C LEU A 239 21.48 -7.56 -16.43
N ASP A 240 21.79 -6.27 -16.32
CA ASP A 240 21.02 -5.18 -16.94
C ASP A 240 19.51 -5.40 -16.68
N ILE A 241 19.12 -5.23 -15.44
CA ILE A 241 17.73 -5.43 -14.99
C ILE A 241 16.79 -4.45 -15.68
N ASP A 242 15.50 -4.80 -15.83
CA ASP A 242 14.51 -3.94 -16.49
C ASP A 242 13.72 -3.10 -15.49
N SER A 243 13.48 -3.63 -14.30
CA SER A 243 12.69 -2.98 -13.26
C SER A 243 13.02 -3.46 -11.85
N VAL A 244 12.46 -2.74 -10.89
CA VAL A 244 12.59 -3.03 -9.46
C VAL A 244 11.21 -3.21 -8.84
N MET A 245 11.10 -4.17 -7.91
CA MET A 245 9.98 -4.32 -6.99
C MET A 245 10.50 -4.14 -5.56
N LEU A 246 9.89 -3.25 -4.81
CA LEU A 246 10.18 -3.07 -3.39
C LEU A 246 9.33 -4.02 -2.56
N SER A 247 9.95 -4.82 -1.71
CA SER A 247 9.27 -5.63 -0.71
C SER A 247 9.28 -4.97 0.65
N LYS A 248 8.36 -5.36 1.54
CA LYS A 248 8.29 -4.91 2.94
C LYS A 248 8.23 -3.38 3.12
N LEU A 249 7.62 -2.68 2.17
CA LEU A 249 7.54 -1.22 2.22
C LEU A 249 6.70 -0.74 3.41
N ASP A 250 5.75 -1.53 3.88
CA ASP A 250 4.94 -1.31 5.08
C ASP A 250 5.75 -1.22 6.36
N GLY A 251 6.84 -1.99 6.46
CA GLY A 251 7.80 -1.96 7.58
C GLY A 251 8.87 -0.89 7.47
N ASP A 252 9.04 -0.27 6.30
CA ASP A 252 10.09 0.73 6.07
C ASP A 252 9.66 2.13 6.53
N ALA A 253 9.96 2.46 7.79
CA ALA A 253 9.73 3.80 8.33
C ALA A 253 10.69 4.87 7.77
N ARG A 254 11.79 4.48 7.14
CA ARG A 254 12.84 5.39 6.64
C ARG A 254 12.61 5.79 5.18
N GLY A 255 12.33 4.83 4.29
CA GLY A 255 12.02 5.06 2.88
C GLY A 255 13.22 5.34 1.97
N GLY A 256 14.44 5.23 2.49
CA GLY A 256 15.65 5.60 1.75
C GLY A 256 15.94 4.71 0.55
N ALA A 257 15.64 3.41 0.64
CA ALA A 257 15.83 2.47 -0.46
C ALA A 257 14.98 2.88 -1.69
N ALA A 258 13.71 3.23 -1.49
CA ALA A 258 12.82 3.64 -2.58
C ALA A 258 13.36 4.87 -3.34
N LEU A 259 13.92 5.85 -2.62
CA LEU A 259 14.49 7.05 -3.20
C LEU A 259 15.84 6.81 -3.89
N SER A 260 16.65 5.88 -3.37
CA SER A 260 18.03 5.68 -3.83
C SER A 260 18.16 4.68 -4.97
N VAL A 261 17.41 3.55 -4.90
CA VAL A 261 17.55 2.45 -5.87
C VAL A 261 17.35 2.91 -7.29
N ARG A 262 16.28 3.67 -7.56
CA ARG A 262 16.03 4.20 -8.90
C ARG A 262 17.06 5.21 -9.34
N ALA A 263 17.44 6.13 -8.45
CA ALA A 263 18.40 7.17 -8.78
C ALA A 263 19.77 6.60 -9.16
N ILE A 264 20.15 5.45 -8.57
CA ILE A 264 21.46 4.83 -8.81
C ILE A 264 21.39 3.85 -10.00
N THR A 265 20.34 3.05 -10.12
CA THR A 265 20.22 2.07 -11.21
C THR A 265 19.67 2.67 -12.50
N GLY A 266 18.96 3.79 -12.43
CA GLY A 266 18.18 4.33 -13.56
C GLY A 266 16.93 3.51 -13.91
N LYS A 267 16.68 2.39 -13.23
CA LYS A 267 15.58 1.47 -13.55
C LYS A 267 14.30 1.82 -12.80
N PRO A 268 13.13 1.69 -13.44
CA PRO A 268 11.86 2.06 -12.81
C PRO A 268 11.48 1.11 -11.68
N ILE A 269 10.92 1.65 -10.61
CA ILE A 269 10.20 0.85 -9.62
C ILE A 269 8.78 0.66 -10.16
N LYS A 270 8.35 -0.61 -10.34
CA LYS A 270 7.04 -0.93 -10.91
C LYS A 270 6.01 -1.34 -9.86
N PHE A 271 6.43 -2.05 -8.81
CA PHE A 271 5.55 -2.58 -7.78
C PHE A 271 6.12 -2.42 -6.38
N ALA A 272 5.24 -2.41 -5.39
CA ALA A 272 5.58 -2.41 -3.97
C ALA A 272 4.73 -3.45 -3.21
N GLY A 273 5.40 -4.27 -2.41
CA GLY A 273 4.76 -5.13 -1.41
C GLY A 273 4.51 -4.30 -0.15
N ILE A 274 3.26 -4.22 0.28
CA ILE A 274 2.77 -3.32 1.32
C ILE A 274 2.17 -4.05 2.53
N GLY A 275 2.48 -5.31 2.71
CA GLY A 275 2.01 -6.13 3.82
C GLY A 275 2.32 -7.62 3.61
N GLU A 276 1.80 -8.47 4.48
CA GLU A 276 2.10 -9.92 4.47
C GLU A 276 1.14 -10.76 3.62
N LYS A 277 -0.11 -10.30 3.42
CA LYS A 277 -1.12 -11.05 2.68
C LYS A 277 -0.78 -11.14 1.20
N LEU A 278 -1.31 -12.15 0.52
CA LEU A 278 -1.07 -12.35 -0.92
C LEU A 278 -1.69 -11.27 -1.81
N GLU A 279 -2.64 -10.51 -1.27
CA GLU A 279 -3.25 -9.34 -1.93
C GLU A 279 -2.46 -8.05 -1.73
N ASP A 280 -1.53 -8.01 -0.74
CA ASP A 280 -0.82 -6.80 -0.34
C ASP A 280 0.32 -6.46 -1.31
N ILE A 281 -0.05 -6.09 -2.51
CA ILE A 281 0.82 -5.59 -3.57
C ILE A 281 0.10 -4.47 -4.33
N GLU A 282 0.82 -3.40 -4.63
CA GLU A 282 0.31 -2.30 -5.45
C GLU A 282 1.31 -1.90 -6.54
N ALA A 283 0.81 -1.29 -7.61
CA ALA A 283 1.66 -0.58 -8.56
C ALA A 283 2.35 0.59 -7.86
N PHE A 284 3.61 0.84 -8.18
CA PHE A 284 4.34 1.94 -7.59
C PHE A 284 3.96 3.27 -8.27
N HIS A 285 3.38 4.18 -7.48
CA HIS A 285 2.92 5.50 -7.91
C HIS A 285 3.85 6.57 -7.34
N PRO A 286 4.80 7.11 -8.12
CA PRO A 286 5.76 8.11 -7.63
C PRO A 286 5.11 9.35 -7.02
N ASP A 287 4.03 9.85 -7.62
CA ASP A 287 3.27 11.01 -7.16
C ASP A 287 2.60 10.78 -5.80
N ARG A 288 2.00 9.60 -5.62
CA ARG A 288 1.38 9.20 -4.33
C ARG A 288 2.43 9.02 -3.24
N MET A 289 3.57 8.40 -3.57
CA MET A 289 4.68 8.22 -2.64
C MET A 289 5.27 9.58 -2.22
N ALA A 290 5.46 10.51 -3.16
CA ALA A 290 5.88 11.88 -2.85
C ALA A 290 4.88 12.61 -1.95
N SER A 291 3.57 12.43 -2.18
CA SER A 291 2.50 12.97 -1.33
C SER A 291 2.52 12.38 0.08
N ARG A 292 2.73 11.06 0.22
CA ARG A 292 2.89 10.38 1.51
C ARG A 292 4.09 10.94 2.28
N ILE A 293 5.27 11.08 1.64
CA ILE A 293 6.48 11.64 2.21
C ILE A 293 6.26 13.08 2.71
N GLN A 294 5.44 13.87 2.03
CA GLN A 294 5.11 15.23 2.44
C GLN A 294 4.02 15.33 3.53
N GLY A 295 3.46 14.22 3.98
CA GLY A 295 2.37 14.20 4.96
C GLY A 295 1.03 14.69 4.42
N LYS A 296 0.85 14.73 3.10
CA LYS A 296 -0.42 15.10 2.46
C LYS A 296 -1.42 13.94 2.38
N GLY A 297 -1.00 12.74 2.77
CA GLY A 297 -1.77 11.52 2.62
C GLY A 297 -1.80 11.01 1.18
N ASP A 298 -2.58 9.96 0.98
CA ASP A 298 -2.79 9.33 -0.33
C ASP A 298 -4.28 9.06 -0.55
N VAL A 299 -5.00 10.14 -0.80
CA VAL A 299 -6.46 10.10 -0.99
C VAL A 299 -6.84 9.27 -2.21
N LEU A 300 -6.02 9.25 -3.26
CA LEU A 300 -6.32 8.49 -4.49
C LEU A 300 -6.28 6.99 -4.23
N THR A 301 -5.27 6.49 -3.52
CA THR A 301 -5.22 5.07 -3.12
C THR A 301 -6.42 4.71 -2.22
N LEU A 302 -6.84 5.62 -1.33
CA LEU A 302 -8.02 5.40 -0.49
C LEU A 302 -9.29 5.31 -1.33
N ILE A 303 -9.45 6.19 -2.32
CA ILE A 303 -10.60 6.16 -3.25
C ILE A 303 -10.60 4.85 -4.05
N GLU A 304 -9.46 4.43 -4.61
CA GLU A 304 -9.36 3.18 -5.35
C GLU A 304 -9.66 1.93 -4.50
N LYS A 305 -9.20 1.93 -3.24
CA LYS A 305 -9.56 0.86 -2.29
C LYS A 305 -11.06 0.86 -1.99
N ALA A 306 -11.64 2.05 -1.81
CA ALA A 306 -13.07 2.21 -1.61
C ALA A 306 -13.87 1.75 -2.84
N GLU A 307 -13.44 2.11 -4.04
CA GLU A 307 -14.07 1.67 -5.30
C GLU A 307 -13.99 0.16 -5.49
N LYS A 308 -12.86 -0.47 -5.18
CA LYS A 308 -12.72 -1.94 -5.24
C LYS A 308 -13.58 -2.67 -4.20
N ALA A 309 -13.78 -2.07 -3.03
CA ALA A 309 -14.65 -2.59 -1.99
C ALA A 309 -16.14 -2.26 -2.26
N TYR A 310 -16.40 -1.35 -3.23
CA TYR A 310 -17.72 -0.82 -3.51
C TYR A 310 -18.48 -1.75 -4.46
N ASP A 311 -19.51 -2.43 -3.91
CA ASP A 311 -20.52 -3.12 -4.70
C ASP A 311 -21.65 -2.13 -5.01
N ALA A 312 -21.68 -1.62 -6.24
CA ALA A 312 -22.65 -0.61 -6.69
C ALA A 312 -24.11 -1.05 -6.43
N LYS A 313 -24.38 -2.34 -6.50
CA LYS A 313 -25.71 -2.92 -6.26
C LYS A 313 -26.09 -2.87 -4.79
N LYS A 314 -25.14 -3.26 -3.90
CA LYS A 314 -25.34 -3.17 -2.45
C LYS A 314 -25.43 -1.73 -1.96
N ALA A 315 -24.68 -0.81 -2.57
CA ALA A 315 -24.73 0.60 -2.22
C ALA A 315 -26.06 1.25 -2.60
N ALA A 316 -26.63 0.94 -3.76
CA ALA A 316 -27.96 1.40 -4.16
C ALA A 316 -29.05 0.84 -3.23
N GLU A 317 -28.98 -0.43 -2.85
CA GLU A 317 -29.86 -1.06 -1.87
C GLU A 317 -29.74 -0.38 -0.49
N MET A 318 -28.50 -0.06 -0.06
CA MET A 318 -28.24 0.62 1.19
C MET A 318 -28.80 2.05 1.20
N GLU A 319 -28.60 2.79 0.11
CA GLU A 319 -29.16 4.14 -0.04
C GLU A 319 -30.71 4.09 0.04
N GLN A 320 -31.32 3.10 -0.57
CA GLN A 320 -32.78 2.90 -0.49
C GLN A 320 -33.24 2.54 0.93
N LYS A 321 -32.50 1.68 1.64
CA LYS A 321 -32.77 1.34 3.05
C LYS A 321 -32.60 2.53 3.96
N LEU A 322 -31.58 3.36 3.78
CA LEU A 322 -31.39 4.59 4.54
C LEU A 322 -32.54 5.58 4.30
N LYS A 323 -32.96 5.80 3.06
CA LYS A 323 -34.09 6.67 2.72
C LYS A 323 -35.42 6.16 3.28
N SER A 324 -35.61 4.85 3.36
CA SER A 324 -36.82 4.21 3.88
C SER A 324 -36.79 3.99 5.40
N ASN A 325 -35.78 4.46 6.13
CA ASN A 325 -35.57 4.22 7.57
C ASN A 325 -35.56 2.73 7.97
N LYS A 326 -35.11 1.86 7.09
CA LYS A 326 -35.02 0.39 7.30
C LYS A 326 -33.59 -0.07 7.59
N PHE A 327 -32.73 0.80 8.12
CA PHE A 327 -31.36 0.46 8.47
C PHE A 327 -31.34 -0.45 9.71
N THR A 328 -30.74 -1.64 9.59
CA THR A 328 -30.73 -2.71 10.58
C THR A 328 -29.33 -2.91 11.19
N LEU A 329 -29.23 -3.71 12.28
CA LEU A 329 -27.94 -4.14 12.81
C LEU A 329 -27.20 -5.07 11.85
N GLN A 330 -27.89 -5.79 10.97
CA GLN A 330 -27.24 -6.56 9.91
C GLN A 330 -26.56 -5.62 8.90
N ASP A 331 -27.25 -4.57 8.46
CA ASP A 331 -26.67 -3.59 7.55
C ASP A 331 -25.45 -2.87 8.19
N PHE A 332 -25.52 -2.60 9.50
CA PHE A 332 -24.40 -2.04 10.24
C PHE A 332 -23.20 -2.99 10.28
N TYR A 333 -23.43 -4.28 10.50
CA TYR A 333 -22.41 -5.31 10.46
C TYR A 333 -21.76 -5.42 9.07
N ASP A 334 -22.59 -5.45 8.02
CA ASP A 334 -22.10 -5.54 6.64
C ASP A 334 -21.22 -4.33 6.26
N GLN A 335 -21.58 -3.13 6.73
CA GLN A 335 -20.75 -1.91 6.57
C GLN A 335 -19.43 -2.03 7.33
N MET A 336 -19.45 -2.56 8.55
CA MET A 336 -18.25 -2.75 9.36
C MET A 336 -17.29 -3.77 8.71
N VAL A 337 -17.80 -4.86 8.15
CA VAL A 337 -17.02 -5.86 7.40
C VAL A 337 -16.43 -5.23 6.15
N GLN A 338 -17.19 -4.42 5.43
CA GLN A 338 -16.72 -3.70 4.26
C GLN A 338 -15.60 -2.70 4.61
N MET A 339 -15.73 -1.96 5.72
CA MET A 339 -14.66 -1.10 6.21
C MET A 339 -13.38 -1.87 6.56
N LYS A 340 -13.51 -3.03 7.22
CA LYS A 340 -12.37 -3.92 7.50
C LYS A 340 -11.66 -4.40 6.22
N SER A 341 -12.39 -4.61 5.13
CA SER A 341 -11.80 -5.02 3.85
C SER A 341 -10.99 -3.92 3.17
N MET A 342 -11.17 -2.65 3.56
CA MET A 342 -10.39 -1.50 3.06
C MET A 342 -9.04 -1.32 3.78
N GLY A 343 -8.79 -2.07 4.83
CA GLY A 343 -7.61 -2.00 5.69
C GLY A 343 -7.94 -1.67 7.14
N SER A 344 -6.92 -1.56 7.99
CA SER A 344 -7.12 -1.12 9.38
C SER A 344 -7.58 0.34 9.43
N MET A 345 -8.34 0.70 10.48
CA MET A 345 -8.77 2.09 10.66
C MET A 345 -7.57 3.06 10.77
N GLU A 346 -6.46 2.58 11.34
CA GLU A 346 -5.20 3.34 11.41
C GLU A 346 -4.61 3.59 10.02
N GLU A 347 -4.65 2.59 9.13
CA GLU A 347 -4.21 2.74 7.74
C GLU A 347 -5.08 3.72 6.96
N ILE A 348 -6.41 3.66 7.15
CA ILE A 348 -7.36 4.58 6.51
C ILE A 348 -7.08 6.01 6.98
N LEU A 349 -6.95 6.22 8.30
CA LEU A 349 -6.64 7.54 8.87
C LEU A 349 -5.29 8.07 8.38
N ALA A 350 -4.30 7.21 8.26
CA ALA A 350 -2.97 7.61 7.79
C ALA A 350 -2.94 8.05 6.32
N GLN A 351 -3.84 7.54 5.49
CA GLN A 351 -3.99 7.94 4.09
C GLN A 351 -4.77 9.25 3.93
N MET A 352 -5.45 9.71 4.98
CA MET A 352 -6.16 10.99 4.97
C MET A 352 -5.22 12.19 5.19
N PRO A 353 -5.46 13.34 4.54
CA PRO A 353 -4.71 14.56 4.77
C PRO A 353 -4.79 14.99 6.25
N GLY A 354 -3.63 15.10 6.92
CA GLY A 354 -3.57 15.46 8.34
C GLY A 354 -3.79 14.30 9.32
N GLY A 355 -3.97 13.07 8.84
CA GLY A 355 -4.16 11.87 9.67
C GLY A 355 -3.01 11.60 10.64
N ALA A 356 -1.79 12.01 10.29
CA ALA A 356 -0.64 11.95 11.19
C ALA A 356 -0.83 12.75 12.51
N ASN A 357 -1.65 13.78 12.50
CA ASN A 357 -1.96 14.57 13.71
C ASN A 357 -3.02 13.90 14.62
N LEU A 358 -3.65 12.81 14.16
CA LEU A 358 -4.65 12.06 14.93
C LEU A 358 -4.05 10.86 15.68
N LYS A 359 -2.72 10.70 15.68
CA LYS A 359 -1.97 9.63 16.38
C LYS A 359 -2.20 9.56 17.91
N GLY A 360 -2.97 10.44 18.50
CA GLY A 360 -3.36 10.39 19.92
C GLY A 360 -4.72 9.74 20.19
N VAL A 361 -5.51 9.48 19.16
CA VAL A 361 -6.79 8.80 19.29
C VAL A 361 -6.52 7.30 19.23
N LYS A 362 -6.31 6.66 20.38
CA LYS A 362 -6.34 5.19 20.49
C LYS A 362 -7.74 4.75 20.08
N LEU A 363 -7.89 4.39 18.82
CA LEU A 363 -9.05 3.62 18.37
C LEU A 363 -8.94 2.26 19.05
N ASP A 364 -9.92 1.96 19.87
CA ASP A 364 -9.96 0.68 20.57
C ASP A 364 -10.32 -0.42 19.55
N GLU A 365 -9.30 -1.08 18.97
CA GLU A 365 -9.50 -2.20 18.05
C GLU A 365 -10.34 -3.32 18.71
N ASN A 366 -10.28 -3.46 20.03
CA ASN A 366 -11.10 -4.37 20.79
C ASN A 366 -12.58 -3.96 20.74
N ALA A 367 -12.90 -2.65 20.66
CA ALA A 367 -14.28 -2.19 20.59
C ALA A 367 -14.97 -2.65 19.29
N MET A 368 -14.27 -2.65 18.16
CA MET A 368 -14.80 -3.20 16.90
C MET A 368 -14.99 -4.72 16.97
N ALA A 369 -14.01 -5.45 17.52
CA ALA A 369 -14.10 -6.89 17.70
C ALA A 369 -15.23 -7.27 18.67
N HIS A 370 -15.41 -6.52 19.75
CA HIS A 370 -16.52 -6.70 20.70
C HIS A 370 -17.88 -6.44 20.03
N THR A 371 -17.98 -5.37 19.24
CA THR A 371 -19.20 -5.05 18.49
C THR A 371 -19.58 -6.17 17.52
N GLU A 372 -18.61 -6.68 16.78
CA GLU A 372 -18.78 -7.83 15.88
C GLU A 372 -19.24 -9.07 16.62
N ALA A 373 -18.59 -9.43 17.74
CA ALA A 373 -18.94 -10.58 18.55
C ALA A 373 -20.38 -10.48 19.10
N ILE A 374 -20.81 -9.28 19.54
CA ILE A 374 -22.18 -9.04 20.02
C ILE A 374 -23.18 -9.25 18.88
N ILE A 375 -22.94 -8.68 17.69
CA ILE A 375 -23.88 -8.80 16.56
C ILE A 375 -23.93 -10.24 16.06
N LEU A 376 -22.80 -10.94 15.98
CA LEU A 376 -22.76 -12.35 15.58
C LEU A 376 -23.45 -13.28 16.58
N SER A 377 -23.50 -12.91 17.85
CA SER A 377 -24.24 -13.65 18.90
C SER A 377 -25.77 -13.44 18.88
N MET A 378 -26.24 -12.51 18.02
CA MET A 378 -27.67 -12.27 17.80
C MET A 378 -28.22 -13.21 16.72
N THR A 379 -29.50 -13.59 16.85
CA THR A 379 -30.22 -14.28 15.77
C THR A 379 -30.52 -13.32 14.60
N PRO A 380 -30.74 -13.80 13.36
CA PRO A 380 -31.11 -12.93 12.23
C PRO A 380 -32.29 -12.00 12.53
N LYS A 381 -33.35 -12.52 13.20
CA LYS A 381 -34.52 -11.71 13.59
C LYS A 381 -34.16 -10.60 14.59
N GLU A 382 -33.20 -10.82 15.47
CA GLU A 382 -32.73 -9.82 16.43
C GLU A 382 -31.88 -8.75 15.78
N ARG A 383 -31.11 -9.10 14.73
CA ARG A 383 -30.34 -8.14 13.93
C ARG A 383 -31.24 -7.26 13.07
N GLU A 384 -32.32 -7.83 12.53
CA GLU A 384 -33.31 -7.08 11.75
C GLU A 384 -34.17 -6.17 12.63
N ASN A 385 -34.57 -6.64 13.82
CA ASN A 385 -35.43 -5.88 14.72
C ASN A 385 -34.87 -5.86 16.16
N PRO A 386 -34.01 -4.91 16.49
CA PRO A 386 -33.42 -4.79 17.85
C PRO A 386 -34.43 -4.58 18.96
N ASN A 387 -35.65 -4.12 18.66
CA ASN A 387 -36.69 -3.87 19.67
C ASN A 387 -37.17 -5.14 20.37
N ILE A 388 -36.98 -6.31 19.78
CA ILE A 388 -37.36 -7.60 20.39
C ILE A 388 -36.34 -8.07 21.44
N ILE A 389 -35.20 -7.39 21.60
CA ILE A 389 -34.10 -7.79 22.49
C ILE A 389 -34.44 -7.38 23.95
N GLY A 390 -35.19 -8.20 24.65
CA GLY A 390 -35.45 -8.03 26.07
C GLY A 390 -34.31 -8.51 26.98
N ALA A 391 -34.49 -8.39 28.30
CA ALA A 391 -33.45 -8.67 29.30
C ALA A 391 -32.85 -10.09 29.20
N SER A 392 -33.68 -11.13 28.99
CA SER A 392 -33.20 -12.51 28.82
C SER A 392 -32.32 -12.67 27.58
N ARG A 393 -32.73 -12.09 26.47
CA ARG A 393 -31.95 -12.12 25.20
C ARG A 393 -30.62 -11.37 25.32
N LYS A 394 -30.60 -10.22 26.01
CA LYS A 394 -29.38 -9.49 26.31
C LYS A 394 -28.35 -10.32 27.08
N LYS A 395 -28.84 -11.09 28.11
CA LYS A 395 -27.97 -11.99 28.86
C LYS A 395 -27.38 -13.10 27.98
N ARG A 396 -28.21 -13.71 27.12
CA ARG A 396 -27.77 -14.76 26.18
C ARG A 396 -26.77 -14.22 25.16
N ILE A 397 -27.02 -13.04 24.58
CA ILE A 397 -26.13 -12.37 23.60
C ILE A 397 -24.80 -12.04 24.26
N ALA A 398 -24.83 -11.47 25.46
CA ALA A 398 -23.60 -11.12 26.21
C ALA A 398 -22.76 -12.38 26.51
N ALA A 399 -23.42 -13.48 26.97
CA ALA A 399 -22.74 -14.75 27.22
C ALA A 399 -22.12 -15.34 25.94
N GLY A 400 -22.85 -15.29 24.81
CA GLY A 400 -22.35 -15.76 23.51
C GLY A 400 -21.15 -14.95 22.96
N ALA A 401 -21.13 -13.65 23.25
CA ALA A 401 -20.05 -12.76 22.88
C ALA A 401 -18.85 -12.77 23.84
N GLY A 402 -18.96 -13.43 24.99
CA GLY A 402 -17.93 -13.38 26.03
C GLY A 402 -17.81 -12.02 26.72
N LEU A 403 -18.88 -11.22 26.71
CA LEU A 403 -18.92 -9.83 27.17
C LEU A 403 -20.00 -9.61 28.25
N LYS A 404 -20.08 -8.39 28.79
CA LYS A 404 -21.10 -8.03 29.80
C LYS A 404 -22.38 -7.53 29.14
N VAL A 405 -23.51 -7.63 29.88
CA VAL A 405 -24.81 -7.10 29.43
C VAL A 405 -24.74 -5.60 29.18
N GLU A 406 -23.87 -4.89 29.89
CA GLU A 406 -23.61 -3.46 29.73
C GLU A 406 -23.10 -3.10 28.34
N ASP A 407 -22.22 -3.94 27.76
CA ASP A 407 -21.65 -3.75 26.43
C ASP A 407 -22.74 -3.91 25.36
N VAL A 408 -23.63 -4.91 25.53
CA VAL A 408 -24.80 -5.09 24.65
C VAL A 408 -25.73 -3.87 24.74
N ASN A 409 -25.97 -3.33 25.96
CA ASN A 409 -26.79 -2.14 26.11
C ASN A 409 -26.14 -0.90 25.47
N ARG A 410 -24.82 -0.78 25.57
CA ARG A 410 -24.05 0.33 24.94
C ARG A 410 -24.20 0.28 23.42
N LEU A 411 -24.01 -0.89 22.80
CA LEU A 411 -24.19 -1.07 21.37
C LEU A 411 -25.61 -0.71 20.92
N LEU A 412 -26.65 -1.25 21.59
CA LEU A 412 -28.02 -0.99 21.21
C LEU A 412 -28.37 0.51 21.33
N LYS A 413 -27.87 1.19 22.37
CA LYS A 413 -28.07 2.63 22.56
C LYS A 413 -27.35 3.45 21.48
N SER A 414 -26.12 3.11 21.14
CA SER A 414 -25.37 3.77 20.06
C SER A 414 -26.05 3.56 18.71
N PHE A 415 -26.54 2.37 18.44
CA PHE A 415 -27.30 2.06 17.22
C PHE A 415 -28.61 2.88 17.13
N GLU A 416 -29.34 3.01 18.22
CA GLU A 416 -30.56 3.83 18.29
C GLU A 416 -30.25 5.32 18.05
N GLN A 417 -29.15 5.83 18.61
CA GLN A 417 -28.70 7.21 18.38
C GLN A 417 -28.34 7.42 16.89
N MET A 418 -27.64 6.47 16.28
CA MET A 418 -27.29 6.53 14.86
C MET A 418 -28.56 6.51 13.99
N GLN A 419 -29.53 5.65 14.27
CA GLN A 419 -30.82 5.66 13.55
C GLN A 419 -31.55 7.02 13.68
N LYS A 420 -31.50 7.66 14.83
CA LYS A 420 -32.09 9.00 15.04
C LYS A 420 -31.37 10.06 14.19
N LEU A 421 -30.05 10.00 14.11
CA LEU A 421 -29.26 10.87 13.24
C LEU A 421 -29.61 10.66 11.77
N ILE A 422 -29.64 9.41 11.31
CA ILE A 422 -30.04 9.06 9.92
C ILE A 422 -31.41 9.65 9.60
N LYS A 423 -32.40 9.51 10.49
CA LYS A 423 -33.74 10.11 10.31
C LYS A 423 -33.72 11.62 10.18
N GLN A 424 -32.85 12.31 10.92
CA GLN A 424 -32.72 13.77 10.84
C GLN A 424 -32.11 14.25 9.52
N PHE A 425 -31.23 13.42 8.90
CA PHE A 425 -30.58 13.74 7.64
C PHE A 425 -31.33 13.23 6.41
N SER A 426 -32.27 12.30 6.54
CA SER A 426 -33.07 11.76 5.44
C SER A 426 -34.42 12.49 5.23
N GLY A 427 -34.78 13.47 6.08
CA GLY A 427 -36.08 14.20 6.02
C GLY A 427 -36.10 15.35 4.99
N PRO A 428 -37.30 15.78 4.52
CA PRO A 428 -37.45 16.91 3.62
C PRO A 428 -36.98 18.19 4.35
N GLY A 429 -35.82 18.72 3.93
CA GLY A 429 -35.14 19.88 4.54
C GLY A 429 -33.69 19.67 4.94
N ALA A 430 -33.15 18.48 4.75
CA ALA A 430 -31.74 18.08 5.05
C ALA A 430 -30.71 19.01 4.39
N GLY A 431 -30.95 19.42 3.15
CA GLY A 431 -30.02 20.29 2.41
C GLY A 431 -29.82 21.68 3.00
N LYS A 432 -30.85 22.27 3.66
CA LYS A 432 -30.73 23.55 4.35
C LYS A 432 -30.01 23.46 5.71
N LYS A 433 -30.14 22.33 6.42
CA LYS A 433 -29.42 22.08 7.69
C LYS A 433 -27.95 21.79 7.46
N MET A 434 -27.60 21.09 6.41
CA MET A 434 -26.20 20.77 6.04
C MET A 434 -25.40 22.03 5.66
N LYS A 435 -26.03 23.03 4.99
CA LYS A 435 -25.42 24.32 4.71
C LYS A 435 -25.14 25.15 5.99
N ARG A 436 -25.96 25.00 7.02
CA ARG A 436 -25.82 25.73 8.30
C ARG A 436 -24.71 25.14 9.19
N MET A 437 -24.47 23.82 9.12
CA MET A 437 -23.36 23.16 9.84
C MET A 437 -21.99 23.38 9.19
N ARG A 438 -21.93 23.64 7.89
CA ARG A 438 -20.68 23.98 7.18
C ARG A 438 -20.11 25.35 7.58
N GLY A 439 -20.92 26.19 8.23
CA GLY A 439 -20.54 27.53 8.75
C GLY A 439 -20.07 27.54 10.21
N MET A 440 -20.26 26.47 10.96
CA MET A 440 -19.76 26.31 12.33
C MET A 440 -18.66 25.23 12.30
N GLY A 441 -17.42 25.69 12.23
CA GLY A 441 -16.24 24.83 12.22
C GLY A 441 -16.25 23.85 13.39
N GLY A 442 -16.19 22.55 13.06
CA GLY A 442 -16.04 21.53 14.09
C GLY A 442 -16.67 20.20 13.70
N PHE A 443 -16.00 19.39 12.86
CA PHE A 443 -16.16 17.94 12.91
C PHE A 443 -15.34 17.42 14.09
N GLY A 444 -15.88 17.62 15.29
CA GLY A 444 -15.38 17.04 16.52
C GLY A 444 -16.50 16.27 17.18
N GLY A 445 -16.40 14.95 17.16
CA GLY A 445 -17.21 14.10 18.01
C GLY A 445 -18.25 13.25 17.31
N PHE A 446 -17.83 12.11 16.77
CA PHE A 446 -18.68 10.93 16.82
C PHE A 446 -18.70 10.47 18.28
N PRO A 447 -19.87 10.46 18.97
CA PRO A 447 -19.93 9.93 20.33
C PRO A 447 -19.87 8.41 20.26
N GLY A 448 -18.78 7.84 20.73
CA GLY A 448 -18.67 6.48 21.20
C GLY A 448 -18.20 5.42 20.21
N PHE A 449 -16.94 5.46 19.87
CA PHE A 449 -16.12 4.26 19.66
C PHE A 449 -14.86 4.39 20.53
#